data_1ba7764d2ba70d783caf3423d5ff9a67
#
_entry.id   1ba7764d2ba70d783caf3423d5ff9a67
#
_cell.length_a   1.000
_cell.length_b   1.000
_cell.length_c   1.000
_cell.angle_alpha   90.00
_cell.angle_beta   90.00
_cell.angle_gamma   90.00
#
_symmetry.space_group_name_H-M   'P 1'
#
loop_
_entity.id
_entity.type
_entity.pdbx_description
1 polymer ?
#
loop_
_entity_poly.entity_id
_entity_poly.type
_entity_poly.pdbx_seq_one_letter_code
_entity_poly.pdbx_strand_id
1 'polypeptide(L)'
;AAYTAVDKAEEDQALCHAINATAVENLAKYCKQAGAFLVHVSTDYVFNGHKGSPYLPNDPIEPQGVYGKTKADGEKALLDILPEASCLIRTAWVYSAHGNNFVKTMLKLMADKPQLTVIDDQIGTPTWAKGLADACVSAAHNKTVGVYHWTDEGVASWYDFALAIQELGLEKGFLDSAIPVLPIPSSQYPTPAKRPHYSVLDKTSAREAFATCNPTHWRKQLSAMMDELKAAQ
;
A
#
# COMPACT_ATOMS: atom_id res chain seq x y z
N ALA A 1 -10.08 -3.08 -9.25
CA ALA A 1 -8.97 -3.76 -9.91
C ALA A 1 -7.82 -2.79 -10.11
N ALA A 2 -6.59 -3.27 -10.09
CA ALA A 2 -5.39 -2.48 -10.39
C ALA A 2 -4.29 -3.39 -10.93
N TYR A 3 -3.42 -2.86 -11.78
CA TYR A 3 -2.16 -3.49 -12.13
C TYR A 3 -1.14 -3.15 -11.03
N THR A 4 -0.71 -4.13 -10.25
CA THR A 4 0.12 -3.92 -9.05
C THR A 4 1.51 -4.57 -9.13
N ALA A 5 1.84 -5.23 -10.23
CA ALA A 5 3.16 -5.82 -10.46
C ALA A 5 4.16 -4.74 -10.83
N VAL A 6 4.71 -4.04 -9.82
CA VAL A 6 5.52 -2.81 -9.95
C VAL A 6 6.68 -2.99 -10.92
N ASP A 7 7.47 -4.05 -10.80
CA ASP A 7 8.62 -4.29 -11.67
C ASP A 7 8.19 -4.64 -13.11
N LYS A 8 7.14 -5.45 -13.24
CA LYS A 8 6.61 -5.83 -14.54
C LYS A 8 5.94 -4.67 -15.28
N ALA A 9 5.49 -3.65 -14.57
CA ALA A 9 4.91 -2.45 -15.16
C ALA A 9 5.89 -1.70 -16.08
N GLU A 10 7.21 -1.79 -15.81
CA GLU A 10 8.23 -1.18 -16.66
C GLU A 10 8.28 -1.80 -18.07
N GLU A 11 7.91 -3.07 -18.20
CA GLU A 11 7.83 -3.81 -19.46
C GLU A 11 6.42 -3.74 -20.06
N ASP A 12 5.37 -3.82 -19.25
CA ASP A 12 3.95 -3.90 -19.66
C ASP A 12 3.25 -2.52 -19.58
N GLN A 13 3.91 -1.43 -19.98
CA GLN A 13 3.43 -0.06 -19.79
C GLN A 13 2.01 0.19 -20.33
N ALA A 14 1.71 -0.32 -21.53
CA ALA A 14 0.40 -0.14 -22.15
C ALA A 14 -0.73 -0.81 -21.35
N LEU A 15 -0.52 -2.03 -20.88
CA LEU A 15 -1.50 -2.75 -20.05
C LEU A 15 -1.64 -2.09 -18.68
N CYS A 16 -0.53 -1.68 -18.07
CA CYS A 16 -0.52 -0.97 -16.80
C CYS A 16 -1.34 0.33 -16.91
N HIS A 17 -1.14 1.13 -17.96
CA HIS A 17 -1.89 2.36 -18.22
C HIS A 17 -3.37 2.06 -18.48
N ALA A 18 -3.69 1.06 -19.29
CA ALA A 18 -5.08 0.70 -19.58
C ALA A 18 -5.86 0.37 -18.29
N ILE A 19 -5.24 -0.34 -17.34
CA ILE A 19 -5.88 -0.76 -16.08
C ILE A 19 -5.88 0.37 -15.05
N ASN A 20 -4.74 1.06 -14.86
CA ASN A 20 -4.58 2.03 -13.77
C ASN A 20 -5.06 3.45 -14.10
N ALA A 21 -5.13 3.80 -15.38
CA ALA A 21 -5.57 5.12 -15.83
C ALA A 21 -6.87 5.07 -16.65
N THR A 22 -6.85 4.42 -17.83
CA THR A 22 -8.01 4.42 -18.74
C THR A 22 -9.25 3.80 -18.12
N ALA A 23 -9.12 2.68 -17.40
CA ALA A 23 -10.26 2.06 -16.73
C ALA A 23 -10.83 2.95 -15.61
N VAL A 24 -9.97 3.67 -14.88
CA VAL A 24 -10.40 4.63 -13.85
C VAL A 24 -11.16 5.81 -14.48
N GLU A 25 -10.64 6.35 -15.59
CA GLU A 25 -11.31 7.38 -16.37
C GLU A 25 -12.71 6.94 -16.81
N ASN A 26 -12.84 5.73 -17.35
CA ASN A 26 -14.11 5.16 -17.79
C ASN A 26 -15.09 4.98 -16.63
N LEU A 27 -14.60 4.46 -15.48
CA LEU A 27 -15.42 4.34 -14.27
C LEU A 27 -15.89 5.70 -13.75
N ALA A 28 -15.03 6.72 -13.74
CA ALA A 28 -15.39 8.07 -13.33
C ALA A 28 -16.48 8.67 -14.23
N LYS A 29 -16.36 8.52 -15.56
CA LYS A 29 -17.37 8.93 -16.54
C LYS A 29 -18.70 8.23 -16.31
N TYR A 30 -18.68 6.92 -16.11
CA TYR A 30 -19.87 6.13 -15.84
C TYR A 30 -20.55 6.55 -14.52
N CYS A 31 -19.77 6.69 -13.44
CA CYS A 31 -20.29 7.14 -12.14
C CYS A 31 -20.91 8.54 -12.24
N LYS A 32 -20.31 9.46 -13.01
CA LYS A 32 -20.87 10.78 -13.25
C LYS A 32 -22.23 10.71 -13.95
N GLN A 33 -22.36 9.87 -14.97
CA GLN A 33 -23.63 9.67 -15.69
C GLN A 33 -24.70 9.00 -14.82
N ALA A 34 -24.30 8.06 -13.97
CA ALA A 34 -25.20 7.32 -13.09
C ALA A 34 -25.52 8.05 -11.78
N GLY A 35 -24.91 9.22 -11.49
CA GLY A 35 -25.03 9.89 -10.19
C GLY A 35 -24.46 9.08 -9.02
N ALA A 36 -23.48 8.18 -9.30
CA ALA A 36 -22.89 7.31 -8.32
C ALA A 36 -21.64 7.92 -7.68
N PHE A 37 -21.39 7.57 -6.41
CA PHE A 37 -20.16 7.94 -5.68
C PHE A 37 -19.06 6.89 -5.93
N LEU A 38 -17.83 7.34 -6.18
CA LEU A 38 -16.69 6.46 -6.46
C LEU A 38 -15.61 6.58 -5.41
N VAL A 39 -15.26 5.47 -4.76
CA VAL A 39 -14.06 5.35 -3.91
C VAL A 39 -12.96 4.67 -4.71
N HIS A 40 -11.80 5.34 -4.83
CA HIS A 40 -10.66 4.84 -5.57
C HIS A 40 -9.43 4.72 -4.67
N VAL A 41 -8.79 3.54 -4.71
CA VAL A 41 -7.54 3.30 -3.97
C VAL A 41 -6.35 3.56 -4.88
N SER A 42 -5.43 4.42 -4.42
CA SER A 42 -4.16 4.74 -5.06
C SER A 42 -2.98 4.34 -4.18
N THR A 43 -1.80 4.89 -4.45
CA THR A 43 -0.52 4.43 -3.91
C THR A 43 0.39 5.59 -3.48
N ASP A 44 1.28 5.31 -2.56
CA ASP A 44 2.43 6.14 -2.19
C ASP A 44 3.45 6.33 -3.32
N TYR A 45 3.47 5.44 -4.33
CA TYR A 45 4.35 5.53 -5.50
C TYR A 45 4.07 6.73 -6.42
N VAL A 46 3.03 7.51 -6.16
CA VAL A 46 2.80 8.79 -6.84
C VAL A 46 3.80 9.86 -6.38
N PHE A 47 4.51 9.65 -5.29
CA PHE A 47 5.51 10.57 -4.74
C PHE A 47 6.94 10.16 -5.12
N ASN A 48 7.88 11.14 -5.11
CA ASN A 48 9.27 10.93 -5.53
C ASN A 48 10.17 10.25 -4.48
N GLY A 49 9.75 10.18 -3.22
CA GLY A 49 10.52 9.52 -2.15
C GLY A 49 11.66 10.35 -1.55
N HIS A 50 11.74 11.66 -1.83
CA HIS A 50 12.85 12.53 -1.36
C HIS A 50 12.46 13.45 -0.20
N LYS A 51 11.23 13.41 0.27
CA LYS A 51 10.77 14.22 1.40
C LYS A 51 11.23 13.60 2.73
N GLY A 52 11.81 14.41 3.60
CA GLY A 52 12.27 13.99 4.94
C GLY A 52 11.17 14.02 6.04
N SER A 53 9.89 14.15 5.64
CA SER A 53 8.72 14.17 6.51
C SER A 53 7.53 13.47 5.80
N PRO A 54 6.48 13.07 6.53
CA PRO A 54 5.32 12.43 5.89
C PRO A 54 4.73 13.25 4.74
N TYR A 55 4.39 12.58 3.64
CA TYR A 55 3.74 13.20 2.48
C TYR A 55 2.31 13.60 2.83
N LEU A 56 1.96 14.86 2.56
CA LEU A 56 0.61 15.38 2.68
C LEU A 56 -0.24 15.01 1.45
N PRO A 57 -1.59 14.93 1.55
CA PRO A 57 -2.45 14.65 0.41
C PRO A 57 -2.31 15.63 -0.76
N ASN A 58 -1.90 16.86 -0.49
CA ASN A 58 -1.69 17.94 -1.47
C ASN A 58 -0.22 18.17 -1.86
N ASP A 59 0.70 17.32 -1.42
CA ASP A 59 2.09 17.39 -1.89
C ASP A 59 2.18 17.11 -3.40
N PRO A 60 3.20 17.67 -4.08
CA PRO A 60 3.42 17.44 -5.52
C PRO A 60 3.53 15.96 -5.87
N ILE A 61 2.86 15.56 -6.95
CA ILE A 61 2.92 14.21 -7.51
C ILE A 61 4.09 14.13 -8.50
N GLU A 62 5.08 13.30 -8.21
CA GLU A 62 6.31 13.14 -8.98
C GLU A 62 6.75 11.65 -9.01
N PRO A 63 5.98 10.75 -9.66
CA PRO A 63 6.24 9.33 -9.66
C PRO A 63 7.55 8.98 -10.35
N GLN A 64 8.30 8.00 -9.80
CA GLN A 64 9.62 7.59 -10.29
C GLN A 64 9.57 6.46 -11.35
N GLY A 65 8.48 5.72 -11.45
CA GLY A 65 8.32 4.56 -12.35
C GLY A 65 6.94 4.50 -12.99
N VAL A 66 6.77 3.55 -13.92
CA VAL A 66 5.54 3.39 -14.71
C VAL A 66 4.32 3.10 -13.83
N TYR A 67 4.45 2.25 -12.81
CA TYR A 67 3.35 1.97 -11.88
C TYR A 67 2.83 3.25 -11.22
N GLY A 68 3.72 4.02 -10.59
CA GLY A 68 3.35 5.28 -9.94
C GLY A 68 2.75 6.29 -10.92
N LYS A 69 3.32 6.42 -12.12
CA LYS A 69 2.83 7.33 -13.16
C LYS A 69 1.41 6.95 -13.62
N THR A 70 1.17 5.69 -13.92
CA THR A 70 -0.17 5.25 -14.38
C THR A 70 -1.23 5.37 -13.28
N LYS A 71 -0.86 5.17 -12.01
CA LYS A 71 -1.74 5.44 -10.87
C LYS A 71 -2.05 6.94 -10.75
N ALA A 72 -1.04 7.80 -10.90
CA ALA A 72 -1.21 9.27 -10.87
C ALA A 72 -2.08 9.77 -12.05
N ASP A 73 -1.92 9.20 -13.24
CA ASP A 73 -2.79 9.50 -14.39
C ASP A 73 -4.27 9.14 -14.10
N GLY A 74 -4.51 8.00 -13.42
CA GLY A 74 -5.83 7.59 -12.96
C GLY A 74 -6.41 8.51 -11.87
N GLU A 75 -5.59 8.96 -10.91
CA GLU A 75 -6.00 9.96 -9.91
C GLU A 75 -6.46 11.26 -10.59
N LYS A 76 -5.63 11.75 -11.52
CA LYS A 76 -5.95 12.98 -12.27
C LYS A 76 -7.25 12.84 -13.04
N ALA A 77 -7.45 11.75 -13.78
CA ALA A 77 -8.68 11.51 -14.54
C ALA A 77 -9.91 11.46 -13.62
N LEU A 78 -9.81 10.79 -12.46
CA LEU A 78 -10.89 10.74 -11.47
C LEU A 78 -11.27 12.14 -10.97
N LEU A 79 -10.28 12.91 -10.53
CA LEU A 79 -10.48 14.23 -9.93
C LEU A 79 -10.96 15.28 -10.97
N ASP A 80 -10.52 15.19 -12.23
CA ASP A 80 -10.99 16.06 -13.32
C ASP A 80 -12.46 15.75 -13.69
N ILE A 81 -12.89 14.49 -13.63
CA ILE A 81 -14.22 14.06 -14.09
C ILE A 81 -15.27 14.09 -12.98
N LEU A 82 -14.89 13.65 -11.78
CA LEU A 82 -15.82 13.39 -10.67
C LEU A 82 -15.34 14.02 -9.32
N PRO A 83 -14.92 15.30 -9.29
CA PRO A 83 -14.34 15.94 -8.11
C PRO A 83 -15.29 15.95 -6.90
N GLU A 84 -16.59 16.17 -7.12
CA GLU A 84 -17.59 16.34 -6.07
C GLU A 84 -18.29 15.04 -5.63
N ALA A 85 -17.97 13.90 -6.27
CA ALA A 85 -18.59 12.61 -5.97
C ALA A 85 -17.57 11.46 -5.93
N SER A 86 -16.34 11.77 -5.54
CA SER A 86 -15.30 10.76 -5.36
C SER A 86 -14.49 10.93 -4.08
N CYS A 87 -14.00 9.80 -3.58
CA CYS A 87 -12.98 9.72 -2.54
C CYS A 87 -11.77 8.99 -3.08
N LEU A 88 -10.62 9.64 -3.05
CA LEU A 88 -9.32 9.05 -3.42
C LEU A 88 -8.55 8.72 -2.14
N ILE A 89 -8.16 7.46 -1.96
CA ILE A 89 -7.38 7.01 -0.80
C ILE A 89 -6.05 6.45 -1.28
N ARG A 90 -4.94 7.14 -1.00
CA ARG A 90 -3.58 6.61 -1.21
C ARG A 90 -3.18 5.75 -0.03
N THR A 91 -2.54 4.64 -0.32
CA THR A 91 -2.07 3.67 0.69
C THR A 91 -0.68 3.14 0.34
N ALA A 92 -0.07 2.38 1.24
CA ALA A 92 1.27 1.82 1.08
C ALA A 92 1.36 0.42 1.67
N TRP A 93 2.22 -0.44 1.12
CA TRP A 93 2.66 -1.73 1.68
C TRP A 93 1.52 -2.63 2.17
N VAL A 94 0.48 -2.77 1.34
CA VAL A 94 -0.74 -3.51 1.70
C VAL A 94 -0.47 -5.00 1.81
N TYR A 95 -0.90 -5.60 2.91
CA TYR A 95 -0.86 -7.03 3.14
C TYR A 95 -2.21 -7.55 3.68
N SER A 96 -2.43 -8.87 3.58
CA SER A 96 -3.66 -9.53 3.98
C SER A 96 -3.44 -11.02 4.24
N ALA A 97 -4.34 -11.67 4.97
CA ALA A 97 -4.43 -13.12 5.03
C ALA A 97 -4.74 -13.75 3.65
N HIS A 98 -5.36 -12.98 2.75
CA HIS A 98 -5.73 -13.39 1.40
C HIS A 98 -4.71 -12.95 0.33
N GLY A 99 -4.65 -13.70 -0.78
CA GLY A 99 -3.76 -13.40 -1.91
C GLY A 99 -2.27 -13.52 -1.58
N ASN A 100 -1.42 -13.04 -2.49
CA ASN A 100 0.03 -13.00 -2.32
C ASN A 100 0.45 -11.63 -1.78
N ASN A 101 1.37 -11.60 -0.82
CA ASN A 101 1.91 -10.37 -0.24
C ASN A 101 3.24 -10.63 0.46
N PHE A 102 3.90 -9.57 0.90
CA PHE A 102 5.22 -9.63 1.52
C PHE A 102 5.24 -10.53 2.77
N VAL A 103 4.22 -10.48 3.64
CA VAL A 103 4.17 -11.30 4.87
C VAL A 103 4.23 -12.79 4.54
N LYS A 104 3.36 -13.25 3.64
CA LYS A 104 3.31 -14.67 3.23
C LYS A 104 4.58 -15.10 2.50
N THR A 105 5.17 -14.20 1.71
CA THR A 105 6.45 -14.44 1.04
C THR A 105 7.58 -14.60 2.04
N MET A 106 7.66 -13.71 3.05
CA MET A 106 8.70 -13.79 4.09
C MET A 106 8.57 -15.07 4.92
N LEU A 107 7.36 -15.42 5.38
CA LEU A 107 7.13 -16.68 6.12
C LEU A 107 7.61 -17.90 5.32
N LYS A 108 7.27 -17.96 4.02
CA LYS A 108 7.73 -19.05 3.15
C LYS A 108 9.27 -19.06 3.01
N LEU A 109 9.87 -17.90 2.72
CA LEU A 109 11.32 -17.83 2.54
C LEU A 109 12.08 -18.15 3.84
N MET A 110 11.56 -17.74 5.00
CA MET A 110 12.15 -18.04 6.30
C MET A 110 12.06 -19.52 6.67
N ALA A 111 11.04 -20.23 6.20
CA ALA A 111 10.95 -21.69 6.36
C ALA A 111 11.91 -22.45 5.43
N ASP A 112 12.20 -21.92 4.23
CA ASP A 112 12.92 -22.62 3.17
C ASP A 112 14.42 -22.27 3.11
N LYS A 113 14.85 -21.13 3.64
CA LYS A 113 16.20 -20.58 3.47
C LYS A 113 17.00 -20.54 4.77
N PRO A 114 18.33 -20.72 4.72
CA PRO A 114 19.17 -20.62 5.92
C PRO A 114 19.39 -19.18 6.40
N GLN A 115 19.20 -18.18 5.53
CA GLN A 115 19.27 -16.76 5.83
C GLN A 115 18.57 -15.94 4.75
N LEU A 116 18.20 -14.68 5.09
CA LEU A 116 17.66 -13.69 4.15
C LEU A 116 18.44 -12.37 4.24
N THR A 117 18.44 -11.63 3.14
CA THR A 117 18.82 -10.21 3.11
C THR A 117 17.61 -9.37 2.75
N VAL A 118 17.37 -8.25 3.46
CA VAL A 118 16.19 -7.40 3.28
C VAL A 118 16.61 -5.93 3.30
N ILE A 119 16.03 -5.14 2.42
CA ILE A 119 16.30 -3.71 2.26
C ILE A 119 15.95 -2.95 3.55
N ASP A 120 16.87 -2.11 4.06
CA ASP A 120 16.69 -1.32 5.27
C ASP A 120 16.62 0.20 5.03
N ASP A 121 16.94 0.67 3.83
CA ASP A 121 16.98 2.09 3.44
C ASP A 121 15.71 2.56 2.67
N GLN A 122 14.67 1.75 2.62
CA GLN A 122 13.34 2.13 2.13
C GLN A 122 12.35 2.15 3.30
N ILE A 123 11.78 3.32 3.55
CA ILE A 123 10.98 3.62 4.73
C ILE A 123 9.53 3.92 4.34
N GLY A 124 8.60 3.20 4.94
CA GLY A 124 7.17 3.33 4.69
C GLY A 124 6.32 2.86 5.87
N THR A 125 5.08 2.52 5.62
CA THR A 125 4.19 1.97 6.65
C THR A 125 3.47 0.73 6.13
N PRO A 126 3.67 -0.46 6.75
CA PRO A 126 2.85 -1.63 6.46
C PRO A 126 1.37 -1.35 6.74
N THR A 127 0.48 -1.86 5.90
CA THR A 127 -0.96 -1.60 5.99
C THR A 127 -1.76 -2.89 5.85
N TRP A 128 -2.50 -3.27 6.89
CA TRP A 128 -3.44 -4.36 6.77
C TRP A 128 -4.65 -3.96 5.91
N ALA A 129 -4.93 -4.74 4.87
CA ALA A 129 -6.02 -4.47 3.94
C ALA A 129 -7.39 -4.31 4.60
N LYS A 130 -7.61 -4.92 5.78
CA LYS A 130 -8.86 -4.79 6.54
C LYS A 130 -9.14 -3.33 6.93
N GLY A 131 -8.18 -2.65 7.55
CA GLY A 131 -8.35 -1.23 7.93
C GLY A 131 -8.58 -0.32 6.73
N LEU A 132 -7.87 -0.57 5.62
CA LEU A 132 -8.10 0.14 4.36
C LEU A 132 -9.51 -0.11 3.81
N ALA A 133 -10.00 -1.35 3.87
CA ALA A 133 -11.35 -1.69 3.43
C ALA A 133 -12.41 -1.00 4.30
N ASP A 134 -12.22 -0.97 5.62
CA ASP A 134 -13.12 -0.26 6.55
C ASP A 134 -13.18 1.25 6.21
N ALA A 135 -12.02 1.88 5.90
CA ALA A 135 -11.97 3.27 5.45
C ALA A 135 -12.70 3.48 4.11
N CYS A 136 -12.54 2.58 3.15
CA CYS A 136 -13.25 2.63 1.86
C CYS A 136 -14.77 2.52 2.04
N VAL A 137 -15.24 1.61 2.90
CA VAL A 137 -16.66 1.43 3.22
C VAL A 137 -17.22 2.67 3.92
N SER A 138 -16.47 3.23 4.88
CA SER A 138 -16.84 4.48 5.56
C SER A 138 -16.94 5.64 4.56
N ALA A 139 -15.96 5.78 3.67
CA ALA A 139 -15.97 6.81 2.62
C ALA A 139 -17.18 6.69 1.69
N ALA A 140 -17.51 5.47 1.27
CA ALA A 140 -18.65 5.22 0.39
C ALA A 140 -20.00 5.48 1.09
N HIS A 141 -20.15 5.04 2.34
CA HIS A 141 -21.37 5.21 3.14
C HIS A 141 -21.66 6.69 3.41
N ASN A 142 -20.63 7.42 3.85
CA ASN A 142 -20.75 8.84 4.20
C ASN A 142 -20.58 9.80 3.02
N LYS A 143 -20.27 9.27 1.82
CA LYS A 143 -19.93 10.06 0.62
C LYS A 143 -18.84 11.11 0.92
N THR A 144 -17.77 10.69 1.58
CA THR A 144 -16.67 11.56 2.01
C THR A 144 -15.84 11.97 0.79
N VAL A 145 -16.01 13.17 0.31
CA VAL A 145 -15.30 13.71 -0.86
C VAL A 145 -13.89 14.15 -0.50
N GLY A 146 -12.92 13.89 -1.38
CA GLY A 146 -11.55 14.42 -1.25
C GLY A 146 -10.45 13.40 -1.46
N VAL A 147 -9.21 13.84 -1.18
CA VAL A 147 -8.00 13.03 -1.25
C VAL A 147 -7.48 12.77 0.16
N TYR A 148 -7.31 11.52 0.48
CA TYR A 148 -6.90 11.06 1.81
C TYR A 148 -5.74 10.08 1.71
N HIS A 149 -5.02 9.92 2.82
CA HIS A 149 -4.01 8.90 3.00
C HIS A 149 -4.45 7.91 4.08
N TRP A 150 -4.37 6.61 3.81
CA TRP A 150 -4.67 5.58 4.79
C TRP A 150 -3.57 4.53 4.83
N THR A 151 -2.90 4.41 5.98
CA THR A 151 -2.02 3.29 6.34
C THR A 151 -2.24 2.97 7.81
N ASP A 152 -1.70 1.86 8.29
CA ASP A 152 -1.62 1.63 9.73
C ASP A 152 -0.70 2.68 10.38
N GLU A 153 -0.66 2.75 11.70
CA GLU A 153 0.17 3.72 12.42
C GLU A 153 1.61 3.22 12.60
N GLY A 154 2.55 4.16 12.72
CA GLY A 154 3.97 3.89 12.86
C GLY A 154 4.70 3.89 11.51
N VAL A 155 5.97 3.53 11.57
CA VAL A 155 6.90 3.54 10.43
C VAL A 155 7.78 2.30 10.50
N ALA A 156 8.22 1.78 9.36
CA ALA A 156 9.13 0.65 9.25
C ALA A 156 9.99 0.75 7.99
N SER A 157 11.17 0.13 8.02
CA SER A 157 11.85 -0.35 6.82
C SER A 157 11.28 -1.72 6.41
N TRP A 158 11.60 -2.21 5.19
CA TRP A 158 11.28 -3.59 4.83
C TRP A 158 11.99 -4.59 5.75
N TYR A 159 13.19 -4.24 6.22
CA TYR A 159 13.95 -5.04 7.20
C TYR A 159 13.22 -5.12 8.54
N ASP A 160 12.75 -3.99 9.11
CA ASP A 160 11.96 -4.00 10.35
C ASP A 160 10.68 -4.84 10.20
N PHE A 161 10.03 -4.73 9.04
CA PHE A 161 8.83 -5.50 8.75
C PHE A 161 9.13 -7.00 8.68
N ALA A 162 10.24 -7.40 8.02
CA ALA A 162 10.65 -8.79 7.95
C ALA A 162 11.01 -9.37 9.33
N LEU A 163 11.72 -8.61 10.18
CA LEU A 163 12.01 -9.03 11.55
C LEU A 163 10.74 -9.25 12.38
N ALA A 164 9.78 -8.34 12.28
CA ALA A 164 8.50 -8.49 12.97
C ALA A 164 7.69 -9.70 12.47
N ILE A 165 7.77 -10.00 11.17
CA ILE A 165 7.14 -11.20 10.59
C ILE A 165 7.81 -12.47 11.15
N GLN A 166 9.14 -12.50 11.28
CA GLN A 166 9.83 -13.65 11.88
C GLN A 166 9.45 -13.84 13.34
N GLU A 167 9.51 -12.77 14.14
CA GLU A 167 9.17 -12.79 15.57
C GLU A 167 7.76 -13.34 15.80
N LEU A 168 6.76 -12.76 15.12
CA LEU A 168 5.37 -13.20 15.22
C LEU A 168 5.15 -14.59 14.58
N GLY A 169 5.92 -14.91 13.54
CA GLY A 169 5.89 -16.22 12.89
C GLY A 169 6.30 -17.36 13.84
N LEU A 170 7.33 -17.13 14.65
CA LEU A 170 7.76 -18.05 15.71
C LEU A 170 6.73 -18.12 16.84
N GLU A 171 6.29 -16.95 17.35
CA GLU A 171 5.30 -16.87 18.43
C GLU A 171 4.01 -17.63 18.08
N LYS A 172 3.54 -17.47 16.85
CA LYS A 172 2.28 -18.07 16.39
C LYS A 172 2.43 -19.46 15.76
N GLY A 173 3.64 -20.00 15.68
CA GLY A 173 3.92 -21.36 15.16
C GLY A 173 3.75 -21.48 13.65
N PHE A 174 4.08 -20.45 12.89
CA PHE A 174 4.28 -20.51 11.43
C PHE A 174 5.71 -20.90 11.06
N LEU A 175 6.66 -20.69 11.97
CA LEU A 175 8.07 -21.01 11.83
C LEU A 175 8.54 -21.84 13.01
N ASP A 176 9.37 -22.85 12.74
CA ASP A 176 9.95 -23.73 13.77
C ASP A 176 11.21 -23.13 14.42
N SER A 177 11.94 -22.31 13.67
CA SER A 177 13.18 -21.68 14.13
C SER A 177 13.44 -20.34 13.47
N ALA A 178 14.17 -19.46 14.16
CA ALA A 178 14.66 -18.21 13.59
C ALA A 178 15.84 -18.47 12.65
N ILE A 179 15.91 -17.67 11.59
CA ILE A 179 17.07 -17.61 10.70
C ILE A 179 17.67 -16.19 10.73
N PRO A 180 18.95 -16.01 10.38
CA PRO A 180 19.53 -14.68 10.20
C PRO A 180 18.79 -13.90 9.11
N VAL A 181 18.28 -12.69 9.45
CA VAL A 181 17.77 -11.71 8.52
C VAL A 181 18.70 -10.51 8.57
N LEU A 182 19.40 -10.23 7.47
CA LEU A 182 20.46 -9.23 7.42
C LEU A 182 19.98 -7.99 6.65
N PRO A 183 20.25 -6.77 7.17
CA PRO A 183 19.91 -5.54 6.47
C PRO A 183 20.86 -5.33 5.29
N ILE A 184 20.33 -4.83 4.18
CA ILE A 184 21.11 -4.40 3.01
C ILE A 184 20.55 -3.09 2.45
N PRO A 185 21.41 -2.21 1.90
CA PRO A 185 20.93 -1.06 1.17
C PRO A 185 20.27 -1.48 -0.15
N SER A 186 19.31 -0.69 -0.63
CA SER A 186 18.60 -0.94 -1.90
C SER A 186 19.52 -1.06 -3.11
N SER A 187 20.70 -0.42 -3.07
CA SER A 187 21.75 -0.54 -4.10
C SER A 187 22.30 -1.97 -4.26
N GLN A 188 22.17 -2.83 -3.26
CA GLN A 188 22.55 -4.25 -3.31
C GLN A 188 21.40 -5.16 -3.78
N TYR A 189 20.22 -4.60 -4.01
CA TYR A 189 19.07 -5.33 -4.52
C TYR A 189 18.45 -4.60 -5.72
N PRO A 190 19.13 -4.59 -6.88
CA PRO A 190 18.66 -3.88 -8.06
C PRO A 190 17.33 -4.47 -8.54
N THR A 191 16.38 -3.59 -8.85
CA THR A 191 15.05 -3.93 -9.37
C THR A 191 14.76 -3.11 -10.62
N PRO A 192 13.95 -3.62 -11.58
CA PRO A 192 13.57 -2.88 -12.80
C PRO A 192 12.91 -1.53 -12.49
N ALA A 193 11.97 -1.50 -11.55
CA ALA A 193 11.30 -0.28 -11.14
C ALA A 193 12.05 0.44 -10.02
N LYS A 194 12.14 1.76 -10.11
CA LYS A 194 12.60 2.59 -9.00
C LYS A 194 11.56 2.64 -7.88
N ARG A 195 12.01 2.48 -6.65
CA ARG A 195 11.17 2.56 -5.45
C ARG A 195 11.54 3.80 -4.62
N PRO A 196 10.55 4.52 -4.05
CA PRO A 196 10.84 5.65 -3.18
C PRO A 196 11.60 5.19 -1.93
N HIS A 197 12.65 5.93 -1.54
CA HIS A 197 13.36 5.68 -0.29
C HIS A 197 12.52 6.02 0.93
N TYR A 198 11.65 7.02 0.81
CA TYR A 198 10.74 7.44 1.87
C TYR A 198 9.32 7.60 1.32
N SER A 199 8.38 6.84 1.85
CA SER A 199 7.00 6.84 1.39
C SER A 199 5.97 6.94 2.52
N VAL A 200 6.38 7.45 3.67
CA VAL A 200 5.47 7.64 4.81
C VAL A 200 4.42 8.69 4.47
N LEU A 201 3.16 8.35 4.69
CA LEU A 201 1.99 9.18 4.38
C LEU A 201 1.46 9.87 5.65
N ASP A 202 1.15 11.18 5.57
CA ASP A 202 0.40 11.87 6.61
C ASP A 202 -1.06 11.43 6.59
N LYS A 203 -1.60 11.08 7.73
CA LYS A 203 -2.96 10.53 7.91
C LYS A 203 -3.86 11.46 8.71
N THR A 204 -3.44 12.68 9.00
CA THR A 204 -4.17 13.61 9.87
C THR A 204 -5.60 13.83 9.38
N SER A 205 -5.77 14.20 8.12
CA SER A 205 -7.10 14.41 7.53
C SER A 205 -7.95 13.12 7.45
N ALA A 206 -7.31 11.97 7.25
CA ALA A 206 -8.02 10.69 7.22
C ALA A 206 -8.54 10.26 8.60
N ARG A 207 -7.78 10.54 9.68
CA ARG A 207 -8.24 10.26 11.05
C ARG A 207 -9.49 11.05 11.40
N GLU A 208 -9.61 12.28 10.90
CA GLU A 208 -10.79 13.12 11.10
C GLU A 208 -11.96 12.63 10.24
N ALA A 209 -11.70 12.38 8.95
CA ALA A 209 -12.74 12.01 7.98
C ALA A 209 -13.29 10.58 8.22
N PHE A 210 -12.46 9.66 8.72
CA PHE A 210 -12.81 8.27 8.99
C PHE A 210 -12.76 7.94 10.49
N ALA A 211 -13.29 8.81 11.33
CA ALA A 211 -13.22 8.75 12.80
C ALA A 211 -13.78 7.43 13.39
N THR A 212 -14.63 6.71 12.66
CA THR A 212 -15.11 5.38 13.06
C THR A 212 -14.12 4.24 12.81
N CYS A 213 -13.09 4.49 11.99
CA CYS A 213 -12.02 3.54 11.69
C CYS A 213 -10.88 3.79 12.68
N ASN A 214 -10.60 2.84 13.57
CA ASN A 214 -9.56 2.98 14.60
C ASN A 214 -8.16 2.71 14.01
N PRO A 215 -7.35 3.74 13.74
CA PRO A 215 -5.99 3.54 13.28
C PRO A 215 -5.17 2.86 14.39
N THR A 216 -4.55 1.75 14.05
CA THR A 216 -3.78 0.93 14.99
C THR A 216 -2.35 0.78 14.48
N HIS A 217 -1.39 0.67 15.41
CA HIS A 217 0.02 0.50 15.04
C HIS A 217 0.23 -0.77 14.21
N TRP A 218 1.02 -0.69 13.14
CA TRP A 218 1.22 -1.76 12.15
C TRP A 218 1.64 -3.11 12.76
N ARG A 219 2.44 -3.13 13.84
CA ARG A 219 2.83 -4.40 14.50
C ARG A 219 1.64 -5.12 15.14
N LYS A 220 0.69 -4.37 15.73
CA LYS A 220 -0.56 -4.95 16.27
C LYS A 220 -1.45 -5.48 15.17
N GLN A 221 -1.54 -4.72 14.05
CA GLN A 221 -2.30 -5.15 12.87
C GLN A 221 -1.68 -6.38 12.22
N LEU A 222 -0.34 -6.44 12.12
CA LEU A 222 0.37 -7.63 11.64
C LEU A 222 0.05 -8.85 12.50
N SER A 223 0.11 -8.72 13.84
CA SER A 223 -0.23 -9.81 14.75
C SER A 223 -1.67 -10.29 14.54
N ALA A 224 -2.63 -9.38 14.47
CA ALA A 224 -4.04 -9.72 14.25
C ALA A 224 -4.29 -10.38 12.88
N MET A 225 -3.63 -9.88 11.80
CA MET A 225 -3.72 -10.49 10.48
C MET A 225 -3.13 -11.90 10.47
N MET A 226 -2.03 -12.13 11.19
CA MET A 226 -1.43 -13.47 11.29
C MET A 226 -2.33 -14.43 12.09
N ASP A 227 -3.09 -13.97 13.09
CA ASP A 227 -4.11 -14.78 13.74
C ASP A 227 -5.23 -15.18 12.77
N GLU A 228 -5.70 -14.24 11.94
CA GLU A 228 -6.65 -14.52 10.85
C GLU A 228 -6.09 -15.52 9.84
N LEU A 229 -4.82 -15.35 9.44
CA LEU A 229 -4.14 -16.26 8.51
C LEU A 229 -4.05 -17.68 9.08
N LYS A 230 -3.78 -17.83 10.39
CA LYS A 230 -3.71 -19.13 11.07
C LYS A 230 -5.07 -19.80 11.17
N ALA A 231 -6.11 -19.02 11.43
CA ALA A 231 -7.48 -19.56 11.53
C ALA A 231 -8.04 -20.04 10.17
N ALA A 232 -7.42 -19.62 9.05
CA ALA A 232 -7.81 -20.01 7.70
C ALA A 232 -7.04 -21.22 7.13
N GLN A 233 -6.08 -21.78 7.88
CA GLN A 233 -5.32 -23.00 7.55
C GLN A 233 -6.04 -24.25 8.08
#